data_fd556e434f356c2ea82cd7855258886c
#
_entry.id   fd556e434f356c2ea82cd7855258886c
#
_cell.length_a   1.000
_cell.length_b   1.000
_cell.length_c   1.000
_cell.angle_alpha   90.00
_cell.angle_beta   90.00
_cell.angle_gamma   90.00
#
_symmetry.space_group_name_H-M   'P 1'
#
loop_
_entity.id
_entity.type
_entity.pdbx_description
1 polymer ?
#
loop_
_entity_poly.entity_id
_entity_poly.type
_entity_poly.pdbx_seq_one_letter_code
_entity_poly.pdbx_strand_id
1 'polypeptide(L)'
;MKLKDYTIYIVTLLIVACSPSYNLQSIDDEVIAIEAPIDSTILNIILPYQNSIEAQMNEVLCISKMEMKKGKPESLLGNFVTDLCLEQFSESADVCIMNTGGIRSTLPKGKITRGEIYKLMPFENELVVLELNKSDFDGMLEYIASRGGEPFSGMKFNSSKESRELQVFSLGENFNFNKEDKVRVLTSDYLANGGDKMWFFKNKEQLKLGTKLRDAIINYCSNSDTISSKLDNRLTITEDE
;
A
#
# COMPACT_ATOMS: atom_id res chain seq x y z
N MET A 1 16.54 2.77 -65.09
CA MET A 1 17.29 3.25 -63.90
C MET A 1 18.75 2.85 -64.11
N LYS A 2 19.65 3.82 -64.18
CA LYS A 2 21.05 3.56 -64.55
C LYS A 2 21.85 3.14 -63.30
N LEU A 3 22.89 2.31 -63.50
CA LEU A 3 23.75 1.78 -62.43
C LEU A 3 24.22 2.87 -61.39
N LYS A 4 24.40 4.10 -61.84
CA LYS A 4 24.73 5.29 -61.03
C LYS A 4 23.65 5.59 -59.98
N ASP A 5 22.39 5.36 -60.28
CA ASP A 5 21.30 5.70 -59.35
C ASP A 5 21.30 4.75 -58.15
N TYR A 6 21.61 3.46 -58.36
CA TYR A 6 21.76 2.48 -57.29
C TYR A 6 22.96 2.79 -56.36
N THR A 7 24.06 3.26 -56.94
CA THR A 7 25.26 3.64 -56.16
C THR A 7 24.95 4.79 -55.19
N ILE A 8 24.19 5.80 -55.66
CA ILE A 8 23.80 6.96 -54.82
C ILE A 8 22.88 6.46 -53.65
N TYR A 9 21.90 5.60 -53.93
CA TYR A 9 21.02 5.06 -52.88
C TYR A 9 21.79 4.24 -51.84
N ILE A 10 22.76 3.43 -52.26
CA ILE A 10 23.57 2.60 -51.35
C ILE A 10 24.47 3.50 -50.47
N VAL A 11 25.08 4.54 -51.04
CA VAL A 11 25.90 5.50 -50.28
C VAL A 11 25.07 6.32 -49.29
N THR A 12 23.84 6.72 -49.68
CA THR A 12 22.94 7.45 -48.75
C THR A 12 22.48 6.52 -47.64
N LEU A 13 22.20 5.23 -47.89
CA LEU A 13 21.82 4.27 -46.88
C LEU A 13 22.95 4.01 -45.85
N LEU A 14 24.18 3.98 -46.28
CA LEU A 14 25.36 3.81 -45.44
C LEU A 14 25.64 5.02 -44.54
N ILE A 15 25.27 6.23 -44.95
CA ILE A 15 25.48 7.46 -44.19
C ILE A 15 24.41 7.54 -43.05
N VAL A 16 23.21 7.00 -43.25
CA VAL A 16 22.12 7.02 -42.25
C VAL A 16 22.29 5.91 -41.19
N ALA A 17 23.10 4.89 -41.46
CA ALA A 17 23.30 3.73 -40.58
C ALA A 17 24.24 4.01 -39.39
N CYS A 18 24.96 5.14 -39.35
CA CYS A 18 25.79 5.51 -38.23
C CYS A 18 25.01 6.38 -37.24
N SER A 19 24.23 5.80 -36.35
CA SER A 19 23.78 6.50 -35.15
C SER A 19 24.82 6.31 -34.03
N PRO A 20 25.39 7.40 -33.47
CA PRO A 20 26.29 7.24 -32.34
C PRO A 20 25.51 6.71 -31.13
N SER A 21 25.91 5.56 -30.62
CA SER A 21 25.41 5.07 -29.34
C SER A 21 26.24 5.71 -28.24
N TYR A 22 25.61 6.59 -27.47
CA TYR A 22 26.24 7.14 -26.26
C TYR A 22 26.03 6.13 -25.13
N ASN A 23 27.12 5.52 -24.69
CA ASN A 23 27.13 4.74 -23.45
C ASN A 23 27.62 5.65 -22.33
N LEU A 24 26.78 5.84 -21.32
CA LEU A 24 27.18 6.49 -20.09
C LEU A 24 28.19 5.58 -19.38
N GLN A 25 29.46 5.96 -19.31
CA GLN A 25 30.52 5.14 -18.73
C GLN A 25 30.67 5.33 -17.23
N SER A 26 30.40 6.51 -16.71
CA SER A 26 30.35 6.80 -15.27
C SER A 26 29.45 8.01 -14.99
N ILE A 27 28.85 8.02 -13.83
CA ILE A 27 28.28 9.22 -13.22
C ILE A 27 29.07 9.39 -11.94
N ASP A 28 29.84 10.46 -11.84
CA ASP A 28 30.45 10.90 -10.60
C ASP A 28 29.49 11.91 -9.96
N ASP A 29 28.77 11.46 -8.92
CA ASP A 29 27.92 12.33 -8.10
C ASP A 29 28.65 12.62 -6.79
N GLU A 30 28.79 13.87 -6.47
CA GLU A 30 29.38 14.33 -5.21
C GLU A 30 28.29 15.03 -4.38
N VAL A 31 28.05 14.54 -3.17
CA VAL A 31 27.20 15.23 -2.20
C VAL A 31 28.06 16.30 -1.51
N ILE A 32 27.90 17.54 -1.92
CA ILE A 32 28.59 18.67 -1.30
C ILE A 32 27.82 19.10 -0.05
N ALA A 33 28.47 19.03 1.11
CA ALA A 33 27.94 19.59 2.35
C ALA A 33 27.88 21.13 2.23
N ILE A 34 26.69 21.70 2.47
CA ILE A 34 26.54 23.16 2.50
C ILE A 34 26.92 23.63 3.90
N GLU A 35 28.13 24.17 4.05
CA GLU A 35 28.64 24.77 5.27
C GLU A 35 28.37 26.31 5.26
N ALA A 36 27.08 26.68 5.19
CA ALA A 36 26.68 28.07 5.31
C ALA A 36 26.25 28.39 6.74
N PRO A 37 26.56 29.58 7.29
CA PRO A 37 26.00 29.97 8.57
C PRO A 37 24.47 30.10 8.48
N ILE A 38 23.80 29.65 9.51
CA ILE A 38 22.34 29.73 9.58
C ILE A 38 21.92 31.20 9.68
N ASP A 39 21.05 31.64 8.77
CA ASP A 39 20.44 32.97 8.85
C ASP A 39 19.51 33.03 10.09
N SER A 40 19.90 33.83 11.07
CA SER A 40 19.16 33.97 12.33
C SER A 40 17.75 34.56 12.15
N THR A 41 17.54 35.37 11.11
CA THR A 41 16.24 35.96 10.79
C THR A 41 15.26 34.86 10.33
N ILE A 42 15.71 34.04 9.41
CA ILE A 42 14.93 32.89 8.91
C ILE A 42 14.71 31.88 10.02
N LEU A 43 15.76 31.57 10.80
CA LEU A 43 15.65 30.64 11.92
C LEU A 43 14.58 31.08 12.94
N ASN A 44 14.56 32.36 13.31
CA ASN A 44 13.56 32.89 14.24
C ASN A 44 12.12 32.81 13.73
N ILE A 45 11.92 32.82 12.41
CA ILE A 45 10.61 32.60 11.78
C ILE A 45 10.22 31.11 11.83
N ILE A 46 11.16 30.21 11.64
CA ILE A 46 10.91 28.75 11.53
C ILE A 46 10.75 28.11 12.92
N LEU A 47 11.57 28.50 13.90
CA LEU A 47 11.64 27.86 15.23
C LEU A 47 10.30 27.66 15.93
N PRO A 48 9.37 28.66 15.98
CA PRO A 48 8.09 28.46 16.65
C PRO A 48 7.25 27.34 16.02
N TYR A 49 7.28 27.24 14.67
CA TYR A 49 6.55 26.19 13.93
C TYR A 49 7.22 24.83 14.12
N GLN A 50 8.55 24.78 14.02
CA GLN A 50 9.33 23.56 14.23
C GLN A 50 9.08 22.99 15.64
N ASN A 51 9.19 23.78 16.67
CA ASN A 51 8.96 23.36 18.06
C ASN A 51 7.53 22.81 18.26
N SER A 52 6.53 23.47 17.67
CA SER A 52 5.14 23.02 17.75
C SER A 52 4.93 21.68 17.05
N ILE A 53 5.48 21.53 15.83
CA ILE A 53 5.39 20.28 15.06
C ILE A 53 6.15 19.16 15.78
N GLU A 54 7.36 19.42 16.27
CA GLU A 54 8.15 18.43 16.98
C GLU A 54 7.45 17.93 18.24
N ALA A 55 6.83 18.83 19.00
CA ALA A 55 6.06 18.46 20.19
C ALA A 55 4.90 17.50 19.83
N GLN A 56 4.16 17.81 18.76
CA GLN A 56 3.06 16.96 18.29
C GLN A 56 3.57 15.62 17.76
N MET A 57 4.64 15.61 16.94
CA MET A 57 5.17 14.39 16.35
C MET A 57 5.81 13.45 17.38
N ASN A 58 6.35 14.00 18.49
CA ASN A 58 6.94 13.24 19.57
C ASN A 58 5.91 12.77 20.62
N GLU A 59 4.63 13.13 20.47
CA GLU A 59 3.56 12.60 21.32
C GLU A 59 3.52 11.08 21.25
N VAL A 60 3.65 10.41 22.39
CA VAL A 60 3.55 8.96 22.51
C VAL A 60 2.08 8.58 22.57
N LEU A 61 1.62 7.79 21.59
CA LEU A 61 0.24 7.35 21.46
C LEU A 61 -0.01 6.06 22.26
N CYS A 62 0.88 5.07 22.13
CA CYS A 62 0.76 3.76 22.77
C CYS A 62 2.11 3.05 22.85
N ILE A 63 2.08 1.81 23.36
CA ILE A 63 3.26 0.91 23.39
C ILE A 63 3.03 -0.29 22.51
N SER A 64 3.92 -0.56 21.54
CA SER A 64 3.91 -1.80 20.80
C SER A 64 4.66 -2.91 21.55
N LYS A 65 4.00 -4.07 21.71
CA LYS A 65 4.60 -5.25 22.35
C LYS A 65 5.70 -5.89 21.49
N MET A 66 5.72 -5.62 20.20
CA MET A 66 6.64 -6.22 19.24
C MET A 66 6.96 -5.26 18.09
N GLU A 67 8.05 -5.55 17.37
CA GLU A 67 8.29 -4.92 16.08
C GLU A 67 7.33 -5.50 15.03
N MET A 68 6.68 -4.64 14.23
CA MET A 68 5.79 -5.06 13.15
C MET A 68 6.33 -4.58 11.81
N LYS A 69 6.71 -5.55 10.96
CA LYS A 69 7.26 -5.35 9.61
C LYS A 69 6.26 -5.76 8.54
N LYS A 70 6.44 -5.20 7.34
CA LYS A 70 5.78 -5.69 6.12
C LYS A 70 6.34 -7.05 5.72
N GLY A 71 5.54 -7.86 5.06
CA GLY A 71 5.95 -9.16 4.52
C GLY A 71 4.86 -9.76 3.65
N LYS A 72 5.18 -10.92 3.07
CA LYS A 72 4.27 -11.73 2.24
C LYS A 72 4.42 -13.20 2.61
N PRO A 73 3.37 -13.99 2.45
CA PRO A 73 2.03 -13.65 1.97
C PRO A 73 1.21 -12.85 2.98
N GLU A 74 1.61 -12.84 4.23
CA GLU A 74 0.99 -12.21 5.40
C GLU A 74 2.08 -11.50 6.21
N SER A 75 1.72 -10.48 6.98
CA SER A 75 2.67 -9.78 7.83
C SER A 75 2.02 -9.19 9.07
N LEU A 76 2.79 -9.09 10.17
CA LEU A 76 2.30 -8.47 11.41
C LEU A 76 1.78 -7.05 11.18
N LEU A 77 2.49 -6.28 10.37
CA LEU A 77 2.10 -4.89 10.10
C LEU A 77 0.90 -4.78 9.17
N GLY A 78 0.84 -5.62 8.14
CA GLY A 78 -0.31 -5.69 7.25
C GLY A 78 -1.58 -6.07 8.01
N ASN A 79 -1.49 -7.14 8.82
CA ASN A 79 -2.60 -7.58 9.68
C ASN A 79 -3.02 -6.48 10.65
N PHE A 80 -2.07 -5.87 11.36
CA PHE A 80 -2.36 -4.78 12.30
C PHE A 80 -3.17 -3.66 11.65
N VAL A 81 -2.73 -3.16 10.49
CA VAL A 81 -3.39 -2.04 9.81
C VAL A 81 -4.79 -2.42 9.33
N THR A 82 -4.97 -3.61 8.76
CA THR A 82 -6.28 -4.03 8.24
C THR A 82 -7.24 -4.46 9.34
N ASP A 83 -6.74 -5.12 10.39
CA ASP A 83 -7.57 -5.55 11.53
C ASP A 83 -8.12 -4.34 12.29
N LEU A 84 -7.29 -3.34 12.62
CA LEU A 84 -7.75 -2.13 13.31
C LEU A 84 -8.76 -1.32 12.48
N CYS A 85 -8.57 -1.28 11.14
CA CYS A 85 -9.53 -0.61 10.27
C CYS A 85 -10.87 -1.35 10.26
N LEU A 86 -10.85 -2.67 10.10
CA LEU A 86 -12.08 -3.46 10.09
C LEU A 86 -12.78 -3.43 11.44
N GLU A 87 -12.04 -3.47 12.57
CA GLU A 87 -12.60 -3.35 13.92
C GLU A 87 -13.35 -2.03 14.10
N GLN A 88 -12.75 -0.90 13.70
CA GLN A 88 -13.36 0.42 13.83
C GLN A 88 -14.60 0.62 12.95
N PHE A 89 -14.69 -0.09 11.83
CA PHE A 89 -15.76 0.05 10.84
C PHE A 89 -16.51 -1.25 10.57
N SER A 90 -16.55 -2.16 11.54
CA SER A 90 -17.19 -3.49 11.43
C SER A 90 -18.68 -3.46 11.09
N GLU A 91 -19.40 -2.41 11.48
CA GLU A 91 -20.81 -2.23 11.10
C GLU A 91 -20.97 -1.87 9.61
N SER A 92 -19.95 -1.29 9.00
CA SER A 92 -20.00 -0.79 7.62
C SER A 92 -19.34 -1.74 6.62
N ALA A 93 -18.43 -2.61 7.05
CA ALA A 93 -17.65 -3.47 6.16
C ALA A 93 -17.50 -4.91 6.70
N ASP A 94 -17.40 -5.85 5.78
CA ASP A 94 -17.21 -7.27 6.06
C ASP A 94 -15.73 -7.67 5.93
N VAL A 95 -15.01 -6.99 5.03
CA VAL A 95 -13.60 -7.24 4.70
C VAL A 95 -12.87 -5.91 4.58
N CYS A 96 -11.60 -5.89 4.97
CA CYS A 96 -10.69 -4.77 4.68
C CYS A 96 -9.55 -5.24 3.79
N ILE A 97 -9.16 -4.44 2.81
CA ILE A 97 -7.96 -4.65 1.99
C ILE A 97 -7.19 -3.34 1.85
N MET A 98 -5.87 -3.44 2.00
CA MET A 98 -4.93 -2.36 1.74
C MET A 98 -3.81 -2.85 0.81
N ASN A 99 -2.97 -1.94 0.33
CA ASN A 99 -1.80 -2.32 -0.46
C ASN A 99 -0.52 -2.23 0.37
N THR A 100 0.37 -3.19 0.19
CA THR A 100 1.69 -3.20 0.84
C THR A 100 2.50 -1.94 0.53
N GLY A 101 2.33 -1.38 -0.68
CA GLY A 101 3.00 -0.15 -1.11
C GLY A 101 2.58 1.09 -0.34
N GLY A 102 1.34 1.14 0.15
CA GLY A 102 0.80 2.23 0.97
C GLY A 102 1.41 2.30 2.36
N ILE A 103 1.86 1.18 2.91
CA ILE A 103 2.54 1.09 4.20
C ILE A 103 4.01 1.41 3.99
N ARG A 104 4.51 2.56 4.47
CA ARG A 104 5.83 3.10 4.09
C ARG A 104 6.95 2.80 5.07
N SER A 105 6.66 2.49 6.31
CA SER A 105 7.62 2.28 7.39
C SER A 105 7.31 1.00 8.16
N THR A 106 8.12 0.69 9.16
CA THR A 106 7.93 -0.37 10.16
C THR A 106 7.47 0.28 11.46
N LEU A 107 6.67 -0.41 12.26
CA LEU A 107 6.41 0.00 13.64
C LEU A 107 7.42 -0.69 14.57
N PRO A 108 8.19 0.07 15.37
CA PRO A 108 9.16 -0.51 16.29
C PRO A 108 8.46 -1.15 17.50
N LYS A 109 9.17 -2.01 18.22
CA LYS A 109 8.78 -2.41 19.58
C LYS A 109 9.02 -1.24 20.53
N GLY A 110 8.10 -1.01 21.47
CA GLY A 110 8.18 0.06 22.48
C GLY A 110 7.26 1.22 22.15
N LYS A 111 7.67 2.42 22.47
CA LYS A 111 6.85 3.63 22.29
C LYS A 111 6.55 3.89 20.83
N ILE A 112 5.28 4.09 20.53
CA ILE A 112 4.80 4.50 19.21
C ILE A 112 4.39 5.97 19.30
N THR A 113 5.06 6.80 18.53
CA THR A 113 4.76 8.24 18.48
C THR A 113 3.86 8.58 17.29
N ARG A 114 3.21 9.74 17.35
CA ARG A 114 2.44 10.29 16.24
C ARG A 114 3.30 10.39 14.97
N GLY A 115 4.56 10.84 15.11
CA GLY A 115 5.51 10.95 14.02
C GLY A 115 5.81 9.60 13.34
N GLU A 116 5.83 8.50 14.08
CA GLU A 116 6.00 7.16 13.49
C GLU A 116 4.79 6.74 12.67
N ILE A 117 3.57 7.11 13.08
CA ILE A 117 2.37 6.86 12.27
C ILE A 117 2.37 7.73 11.00
N TYR A 118 2.85 8.98 11.07
CA TYR A 118 3.03 9.81 9.86
C TYR A 118 4.06 9.22 8.89
N LYS A 119 5.16 8.64 9.39
CA LYS A 119 6.13 7.91 8.57
C LYS A 119 5.54 6.62 7.98
N LEU A 120 4.72 5.92 8.76
CA LEU A 120 4.04 4.70 8.34
C LEU A 120 3.05 4.96 7.22
N MET A 121 2.22 5.99 7.37
CA MET A 121 1.13 6.36 6.46
C MET A 121 1.19 7.87 6.12
N PRO A 122 2.09 8.29 5.21
CA PRO A 122 2.27 9.70 4.88
C PRO A 122 1.19 10.26 3.95
N PHE A 123 0.27 9.43 3.49
CA PHE A 123 -0.77 9.80 2.54
C PHE A 123 -2.04 10.30 3.23
N GLU A 124 -2.79 11.15 2.52
CA GLU A 124 -4.07 11.70 2.97
C GLU A 124 -5.27 10.86 2.48
N ASN A 125 -5.06 9.56 2.26
CA ASN A 125 -6.08 8.66 1.72
C ASN A 125 -7.27 8.53 2.68
N GLU A 126 -8.48 8.74 2.15
CA GLU A 126 -9.74 8.55 2.88
C GLU A 126 -10.17 7.09 2.87
N LEU A 127 -10.73 6.61 3.96
CA LEU A 127 -11.34 5.29 4.04
C LEU A 127 -12.72 5.32 3.38
N VAL A 128 -12.96 4.33 2.52
CA VAL A 128 -14.21 4.15 1.79
C VAL A 128 -14.65 2.69 1.81
N VAL A 129 -15.96 2.46 1.70
CA VAL A 129 -16.53 1.13 1.55
C VAL A 129 -17.16 1.00 0.17
N LEU A 130 -16.90 -0.14 -0.49
CA LEU A 130 -17.51 -0.51 -1.76
C LEU A 130 -18.22 -1.85 -1.62
N GLU A 131 -19.27 -2.04 -2.42
CA GLU A 131 -19.94 -3.34 -2.54
C GLU A 131 -19.41 -4.11 -3.75
N LEU A 132 -18.85 -5.28 -3.52
CA LEU A 132 -18.41 -6.20 -4.56
C LEU A 132 -19.40 -7.34 -4.74
N ASN A 133 -19.78 -7.62 -5.99
CA ASN A 133 -20.44 -8.85 -6.33
C ASN A 133 -19.44 -10.03 -6.35
N LYS A 134 -19.93 -11.24 -6.53
CA LYS A 134 -19.11 -12.47 -6.53
C LYS A 134 -17.93 -12.40 -7.51
N SER A 135 -18.15 -11.93 -8.74
CA SER A 135 -17.10 -11.87 -9.77
C SER A 135 -16.00 -10.87 -9.43
N ASP A 136 -16.38 -9.69 -8.91
CA ASP A 136 -15.41 -8.67 -8.49
C ASP A 136 -14.63 -9.14 -7.26
N PHE A 137 -15.32 -9.82 -6.32
CA PHE A 137 -14.69 -10.38 -5.14
C PHE A 137 -13.70 -11.49 -5.48
N ASP A 138 -14.06 -12.42 -6.38
CA ASP A 138 -13.13 -13.42 -6.89
C ASP A 138 -11.91 -12.79 -7.56
N GLY A 139 -12.12 -11.74 -8.37
CA GLY A 139 -11.04 -10.97 -8.96
C GLY A 139 -10.12 -10.31 -7.93
N MET A 140 -10.66 -9.87 -6.78
CA MET A 140 -9.88 -9.36 -5.66
C MET A 140 -9.01 -10.47 -5.04
N LEU A 141 -9.56 -11.67 -4.82
CA LEU A 141 -8.81 -12.81 -4.30
C LEU A 141 -7.69 -13.24 -5.25
N GLU A 142 -7.99 -13.35 -6.55
CA GLU A 142 -6.98 -13.65 -7.58
C GLU A 142 -5.86 -12.60 -7.60
N TYR A 143 -6.22 -11.33 -7.48
CA TYR A 143 -5.24 -10.24 -7.40
C TYR A 143 -4.32 -10.42 -6.19
N ILE A 144 -4.87 -10.64 -4.99
CA ILE A 144 -4.10 -10.85 -3.75
C ILE A 144 -3.15 -12.05 -3.93
N ALA A 145 -3.65 -13.17 -4.43
CA ALA A 145 -2.86 -14.39 -4.64
C ALA A 145 -1.75 -14.17 -5.67
N SER A 146 -2.06 -13.55 -6.83
CA SER A 146 -1.10 -13.28 -7.91
C SER A 146 0.04 -12.34 -7.48
N ARG A 147 -0.23 -11.49 -6.51
CA ARG A 147 0.78 -10.58 -5.90
C ARG A 147 1.61 -11.26 -4.81
N GLY A 148 1.30 -12.51 -4.49
CA GLY A 148 1.93 -13.26 -3.39
C GLY A 148 1.48 -12.76 -2.02
N GLY A 149 0.34 -12.10 -1.93
CA GLY A 149 -0.25 -11.51 -0.74
C GLY A 149 -0.27 -9.97 -0.76
N GLU A 150 -1.34 -9.41 -0.24
CA GLU A 150 -1.52 -8.00 0.13
C GLU A 150 -2.17 -7.96 1.53
N PRO A 151 -2.09 -6.85 2.29
CA PRO A 151 -2.74 -6.75 3.58
C PRO A 151 -4.26 -6.82 3.47
N PHE A 152 -4.90 -7.72 4.21
CA PHE A 152 -6.36 -7.81 4.30
C PHE A 152 -6.81 -8.37 5.65
N SER A 153 -8.08 -8.20 5.99
CA SER A 153 -8.75 -8.79 7.14
C SER A 153 -10.21 -9.09 6.87
N GLY A 154 -10.87 -9.83 7.77
CA GLY A 154 -12.27 -10.25 7.64
C GLY A 154 -12.48 -11.53 6.84
N MET A 155 -11.42 -12.12 6.29
CA MET A 155 -11.52 -13.36 5.52
C MET A 155 -10.26 -14.23 5.68
N LYS A 156 -10.39 -15.52 5.30
CA LYS A 156 -9.28 -16.46 5.15
C LYS A 156 -9.47 -17.26 3.88
N PHE A 157 -8.41 -17.43 3.10
CA PHE A 157 -8.46 -18.25 1.90
C PHE A 157 -7.10 -18.89 1.56
N ASN A 158 -7.17 -20.00 0.83
CA ASN A 158 -6.02 -20.66 0.22
C ASN A 158 -6.03 -20.41 -1.29
N SER A 159 -4.85 -20.35 -1.86
CA SER A 159 -4.63 -20.30 -3.31
C SER A 159 -3.58 -21.31 -3.71
N SER A 160 -3.81 -22.03 -4.81
CA SER A 160 -2.78 -22.82 -5.48
C SER A 160 -2.07 -21.96 -6.53
N LYS A 161 -0.76 -22.09 -6.65
CA LYS A 161 0.02 -21.35 -7.66
C LYS A 161 -0.24 -21.88 -9.08
N GLU A 162 -0.45 -23.19 -9.24
CA GLU A 162 -0.56 -23.82 -10.55
C GLU A 162 -2.00 -23.87 -11.05
N SER A 163 -2.94 -24.40 -10.25
CA SER A 163 -4.34 -24.51 -10.63
C SER A 163 -5.09 -23.19 -10.56
N ARG A 164 -4.57 -22.19 -9.84
CA ARG A 164 -5.24 -20.92 -9.49
C ARG A 164 -6.59 -21.12 -8.78
N GLU A 165 -6.80 -22.29 -8.21
CA GLU A 165 -7.98 -22.53 -7.41
C GLU A 165 -7.93 -21.71 -6.12
N LEU A 166 -9.06 -21.08 -5.82
CA LEU A 166 -9.27 -20.28 -4.64
C LEU A 166 -10.27 -20.98 -3.73
N GLN A 167 -9.87 -21.26 -2.50
CA GLN A 167 -10.75 -21.84 -1.48
C GLN A 167 -10.90 -20.85 -0.33
N VAL A 168 -12.06 -20.20 -0.23
CA VAL A 168 -12.39 -19.32 0.88
C VAL A 168 -12.92 -20.16 2.04
N PHE A 169 -12.24 -20.09 3.19
CA PHE A 169 -12.63 -20.85 4.38
C PHE A 169 -13.49 -20.06 5.36
N SER A 170 -13.31 -18.74 5.38
CA SER A 170 -14.02 -17.88 6.31
C SER A 170 -14.17 -16.50 5.69
N LEU A 171 -15.38 -15.99 5.71
CA LEU A 171 -15.74 -14.64 5.35
C LEU A 171 -16.70 -14.12 6.40
N GLY A 172 -16.17 -13.46 7.46
CA GLY A 172 -16.97 -13.09 8.63
C GLY A 172 -17.52 -14.30 9.39
N GLU A 173 -18.26 -14.06 10.47
CA GLU A 173 -18.83 -15.15 11.28
C GLU A 173 -20.05 -15.82 10.65
N ASN A 174 -20.75 -15.18 9.70
CA ASN A 174 -22.03 -15.67 9.16
C ASN A 174 -22.22 -15.43 7.65
N PHE A 175 -21.15 -15.19 6.89
CA PHE A 175 -21.28 -14.85 5.48
C PHE A 175 -21.34 -16.12 4.60
N ASN A 176 -22.49 -16.37 3.98
CA ASN A 176 -22.66 -17.43 2.98
C ASN A 176 -22.86 -16.79 1.61
N PHE A 177 -21.87 -16.94 0.73
CA PHE A 177 -21.83 -16.25 -0.55
C PHE A 177 -22.84 -16.89 -1.54
N ASN A 178 -24.06 -16.37 -1.59
CA ASN A 178 -25.00 -16.65 -2.66
C ASN A 178 -24.75 -15.70 -3.86
N LYS A 179 -25.22 -16.10 -5.05
CA LYS A 179 -24.95 -15.41 -6.31
C LYS A 179 -25.40 -13.94 -6.35
N GLU A 180 -26.32 -13.55 -5.48
CA GLU A 180 -26.91 -12.21 -5.38
C GLU A 180 -26.33 -11.37 -4.23
N ASP A 181 -25.50 -11.98 -3.38
CA ASP A 181 -24.92 -11.31 -2.23
C ASP A 181 -23.77 -10.38 -2.65
N LYS A 182 -23.63 -9.31 -1.90
CA LYS A 182 -22.54 -8.37 -2.04
C LYS A 182 -21.69 -8.38 -0.78
N VAL A 183 -20.37 -8.26 -0.96
CA VAL A 183 -19.40 -8.08 0.13
C VAL A 183 -19.06 -6.61 0.24
N ARG A 184 -19.17 -6.08 1.45
CA ARG A 184 -18.76 -4.71 1.76
C ARG A 184 -17.27 -4.69 2.06
N VAL A 185 -16.51 -4.05 1.19
CA VAL A 185 -15.05 -4.00 1.27
C VAL A 185 -14.58 -2.62 1.66
N LEU A 186 -13.93 -2.52 2.82
CA LEU A 186 -13.25 -1.33 3.30
C LEU A 186 -11.87 -1.21 2.63
N THR A 187 -11.57 -0.07 2.09
CA THR A 187 -10.28 0.23 1.46
C THR A 187 -10.00 1.73 1.45
N SER A 188 -8.88 2.15 0.84
CA SER A 188 -8.60 3.56 0.63
C SER A 188 -9.22 4.07 -0.68
N ASP A 189 -9.54 5.35 -0.73
CA ASP A 189 -10.02 6.04 -1.94
C ASP A 189 -9.06 5.90 -3.12
N TYR A 190 -7.75 5.89 -2.86
CA TYR A 190 -6.71 5.61 -3.87
C TYR A 190 -6.94 4.25 -4.54
N LEU A 191 -7.15 3.19 -3.75
CA LEU A 191 -7.37 1.84 -4.28
C LEU A 191 -8.76 1.72 -4.94
N ALA A 192 -9.78 2.32 -4.32
CA ALA A 192 -11.14 2.37 -4.85
C ALA A 192 -11.22 3.02 -6.23
N ASN A 193 -10.33 3.97 -6.52
CA ASN A 193 -10.21 4.61 -7.83
C ASN A 193 -9.29 3.84 -8.81
N GLY A 194 -8.94 2.60 -8.49
CA GLY A 194 -8.12 1.72 -9.35
C GLY A 194 -6.62 1.86 -9.16
N GLY A 195 -6.18 2.45 -8.04
CA GLY A 195 -4.77 2.44 -7.63
C GLY A 195 -4.22 1.02 -7.56
N ASP A 196 -2.91 0.86 -7.76
CA ASP A 196 -2.20 -0.42 -7.85
C ASP A 196 -2.81 -1.45 -8.81
N LYS A 197 -3.60 -0.98 -9.80
CA LYS A 197 -4.31 -1.80 -10.79
C LYS A 197 -5.41 -2.69 -10.19
N MET A 198 -6.02 -2.27 -9.09
CA MET A 198 -7.18 -2.95 -8.47
C MET A 198 -8.45 -2.68 -9.30
N TRP A 199 -8.54 -3.31 -10.46
CA TRP A 199 -9.59 -3.11 -11.48
C TRP A 199 -11.00 -3.48 -10.98
N PHE A 200 -11.11 -4.41 -10.05
CA PHE A 200 -12.36 -4.89 -9.47
C PHE A 200 -13.09 -3.82 -8.63
N PHE A 201 -12.42 -2.75 -8.25
CA PHE A 201 -13.02 -1.58 -7.61
C PHE A 201 -13.52 -0.53 -8.58
N LYS A 202 -13.11 -0.60 -9.85
CA LYS A 202 -13.42 0.43 -10.84
C LYS A 202 -14.94 0.59 -11.05
N ASN A 203 -15.39 1.86 -11.12
CA ASN A 203 -16.79 2.23 -11.33
C ASN A 203 -17.77 1.74 -10.25
N LYS A 204 -17.30 1.48 -9.04
CA LYS A 204 -18.16 1.17 -7.90
C LYS A 204 -18.54 2.45 -7.16
N GLU A 205 -19.73 2.45 -6.61
CA GLU A 205 -20.16 3.50 -5.67
C GLU A 205 -19.30 3.40 -4.39
N GLN A 206 -18.88 4.53 -3.86
CA GLN A 206 -18.02 4.62 -2.69
C GLN A 206 -18.79 5.26 -1.54
N LEU A 207 -19.01 4.53 -0.47
CA LEU A 207 -19.47 5.09 0.79
C LEU A 207 -18.24 5.67 1.52
N LYS A 208 -18.16 6.99 1.57
CA LYS A 208 -17.10 7.71 2.28
C LYS A 208 -17.32 7.67 3.77
N LEU A 209 -16.30 7.31 4.53
CA LEU A 209 -16.38 7.23 6.00
C LEU A 209 -15.95 8.52 6.71
N GLY A 210 -15.47 9.52 5.95
CA GLY A 210 -15.02 10.81 6.49
C GLY A 210 -13.77 10.71 7.38
N THR A 211 -13.05 9.60 7.30
CA THR A 211 -11.87 9.31 8.13
C THR A 211 -10.71 8.93 7.23
N LYS A 212 -9.54 9.54 7.44
CA LYS A 212 -8.32 9.15 6.74
C LYS A 212 -7.72 7.91 7.37
N LEU A 213 -7.10 7.06 6.56
CA LEU A 213 -6.43 5.84 7.05
C LEU A 213 -5.42 6.13 8.16
N ARG A 214 -4.61 7.19 8.01
CA ARG A 214 -3.67 7.60 9.05
C ARG A 214 -4.37 7.98 10.35
N ASP A 215 -5.47 8.72 10.26
CA ASP A 215 -6.21 9.17 11.43
C ASP A 215 -6.90 8.00 12.15
N ALA A 216 -7.38 6.99 11.40
CA ALA A 216 -7.88 5.75 11.98
C ALA A 216 -6.79 5.02 12.79
N ILE A 217 -5.55 4.94 12.25
CA ILE A 217 -4.42 4.33 12.97
C ILE A 217 -4.08 5.14 14.24
N ILE A 218 -4.00 6.47 14.13
CA ILE A 218 -3.73 7.36 15.27
C ILE A 218 -4.80 7.18 16.35
N ASN A 219 -6.07 7.18 15.96
CA ASN A 219 -7.21 7.03 16.85
C ASN A 219 -7.16 5.70 17.60
N TYR A 220 -6.91 4.61 16.87
CA TYR A 220 -6.76 3.29 17.46
C TYR A 220 -5.63 3.25 18.50
N CYS A 221 -4.44 3.75 18.10
CA CYS A 221 -3.28 3.81 18.99
C CYS A 221 -3.53 4.68 20.22
N SER A 222 -4.18 5.84 20.08
CA SER A 222 -4.46 6.76 21.20
C SER A 222 -5.48 6.21 22.18
N ASN A 223 -6.35 5.29 21.74
CA ASN A 223 -7.33 4.64 22.60
C ASN A 223 -6.86 3.28 23.16
N SER A 224 -5.61 2.90 22.87
CA SER A 224 -5.02 1.63 23.30
C SER A 224 -3.77 1.86 24.15
N ASP A 225 -3.69 1.29 25.34
CA ASP A 225 -2.45 1.33 26.14
C ASP A 225 -1.33 0.59 25.43
N THR A 226 -1.65 -0.58 24.85
CA THR A 226 -0.69 -1.41 24.15
C THR A 226 -1.28 -2.01 22.88
N ILE A 227 -0.46 -2.09 21.83
CA ILE A 227 -0.80 -2.71 20.56
C ILE A 227 0.04 -3.96 20.30
N SER A 228 -0.53 -4.91 19.57
CA SER A 228 0.15 -6.11 19.09
C SER A 228 -0.55 -6.63 17.84
N SER A 229 0.09 -7.55 17.12
CA SER A 229 -0.48 -8.25 15.98
C SER A 229 -0.05 -9.71 16.01
N LYS A 230 -0.67 -10.52 15.19
CA LYS A 230 -0.32 -11.95 15.02
C LYS A 230 -0.41 -12.35 13.55
N LEU A 231 0.34 -13.36 13.18
CA LEU A 231 0.10 -14.12 11.96
C LEU A 231 -0.93 -15.20 12.28
N ASP A 232 -1.97 -15.31 11.47
CA ASP A 232 -3.07 -16.24 11.71
C ASP A 232 -3.39 -17.12 10.50
N ASN A 233 -2.45 -17.17 9.54
CA ASN A 233 -2.55 -17.94 8.29
C ASN A 233 -3.82 -17.59 7.51
N ARG A 234 -4.13 -16.28 7.41
CA ARG A 234 -5.29 -15.80 6.65
C ARG A 234 -5.13 -16.03 5.14
N LEU A 235 -3.90 -16.11 4.66
CA LEU A 235 -3.55 -16.51 3.30
C LEU A 235 -2.52 -17.63 3.31
N THR A 236 -2.87 -18.77 2.69
CA THR A 236 -1.94 -19.84 2.39
C THR A 236 -1.81 -19.97 0.88
N ILE A 237 -0.58 -19.93 0.37
CA ILE A 237 -0.28 -20.17 -1.05
C ILE A 237 0.47 -21.48 -1.13
N THR A 238 -0.17 -22.50 -1.70
CA THR A 238 0.41 -23.84 -1.88
C THR A 238 1.06 -23.95 -3.27
N GLU A 239 2.18 -24.66 -3.33
CA GLU A 239 2.71 -25.20 -4.57
C GLU A 239 2.02 -26.54 -4.77
N ASP A 240 1.48 -26.80 -5.98
CA ASP A 240 0.88 -28.10 -6.28
C ASP A 240 2.05 -29.11 -6.38
N GLU A 241 1.90 -30.31 -5.77
CA GLU A 241 2.88 -31.40 -5.80
C GLU A 241 2.95 -32.05 -7.19
#